data_e9e45af24479af4d32c13f97458d502f
#
_entry.id   e9e45af24479af4d32c13f97458d502f
#
_cell.length_a   1.000
_cell.length_b   1.000
_cell.length_c   1.000
_cell.angle_alpha   90.00
_cell.angle_beta   90.00
_cell.angle_gamma   90.00
#
_symmetry.space_group_name_H-M   'P 1'
#
loop_
_entity.id
_entity.type
_entity.pdbx_description
1 polymer ?
#
loop_
_entity_poly.entity_id
_entity_poly.type
_entity_poly.pdbx_seq_one_letter_code
_entity_poly.pdbx_strand_id
1 'polypeptide(L)'
;MKAIVNTAPGKLELRDWPRPEPGRDQVRIRTAAFGICATDLEMIAGCPRSHVPQVLGHEWAGVVDAAGEGADPALVGRPCVAENVLADGGEVGFEHAGGYGEYLVTEARHVQSLPGGFALTAAPLIEPLAVCVRALRRLRVEDAGPALVFGDGPIGLLMTMLLRRNGVKDIVLVGGRADRLR
;
A
#
# COMPACT_ATOMS: atom_id res chain seq x y z
N MET A 1 21.29 -1.48 0.51
CA MET A 1 20.17 -2.36 0.16
C MET A 1 19.94 -2.35 -1.35
N LYS A 2 19.29 -3.37 -1.90
CA LYS A 2 18.80 -3.30 -3.28
C LYS A 2 17.45 -2.60 -3.33
N ALA A 3 17.24 -1.82 -4.40
CA ALA A 3 15.97 -1.16 -4.68
C ALA A 3 15.73 -1.01 -6.18
N ILE A 4 14.46 -1.04 -6.58
CA ILE A 4 14.03 -0.63 -7.92
C ILE A 4 13.83 0.88 -7.87
N VAL A 5 14.71 1.60 -8.56
CA VAL A 5 14.76 3.07 -8.53
C VAL A 5 14.20 3.63 -9.83
N ASN A 6 13.24 4.54 -9.72
CA ASN A 6 12.82 5.39 -10.84
C ASN A 6 13.90 6.46 -11.04
N THR A 7 14.71 6.33 -12.10
CA THR A 7 15.90 7.18 -12.33
C THR A 7 15.64 8.33 -13.30
N ALA A 8 14.59 8.22 -14.10
CA ALA A 8 14.07 9.23 -15.02
C ALA A 8 12.65 8.84 -15.43
N PRO A 9 11.85 9.73 -16.00
CA PRO A 9 10.54 9.38 -16.54
C PRO A 9 10.60 8.15 -17.47
N GLY A 10 9.81 7.12 -17.11
CA GLY A 10 9.75 5.84 -17.83
C GLY A 10 10.93 4.89 -17.57
N LYS A 11 11.86 5.21 -16.66
CA LYS A 11 13.08 4.43 -16.48
C LYS A 11 13.24 3.87 -15.07
N LEU A 12 13.10 2.56 -14.93
CA LEU A 12 13.35 1.81 -13.69
C LEU A 12 14.67 1.06 -13.77
N GLU A 13 15.45 1.08 -12.70
CA GLU A 13 16.71 0.37 -12.58
C GLU A 13 16.84 -0.31 -11.22
N LEU A 14 17.33 -1.55 -11.19
CA LEU A 14 17.74 -2.19 -9.95
C LEU A 14 19.11 -1.65 -9.56
N ARG A 15 19.18 -0.97 -8.42
CA ARG A 15 20.39 -0.31 -7.93
C ARG A 15 20.68 -0.65 -6.46
N ASP A 16 21.93 -0.39 -6.08
CA ASP A 16 22.27 -0.19 -4.67
C ASP A 16 21.72 1.16 -4.21
N TRP A 17 21.04 1.15 -3.08
CA TRP A 17 20.40 2.31 -2.46
C TRP A 17 20.77 2.38 -0.99
N PRO A 18 20.93 3.55 -0.40
CA PRO A 18 21.17 3.66 1.03
C PRO A 18 20.09 2.92 1.82
N ARG A 19 20.51 2.07 2.77
CA ARG A 19 19.58 1.45 3.70
C ARG A 19 19.11 2.51 4.69
N PRO A 20 17.81 2.78 4.82
CA PRO A 20 17.34 3.81 5.72
C PRO A 20 17.48 3.36 7.18
N GLU A 21 17.84 4.30 8.06
CA GLU A 21 17.82 4.08 9.51
C GLU A 21 16.59 4.76 10.10
N PRO A 22 15.86 4.09 11.04
CA PRO A 22 14.69 4.67 11.66
C PRO A 22 15.10 5.82 12.59
N GLY A 23 14.48 6.96 12.41
CA GLY A 23 14.60 8.10 13.31
C GLY A 23 13.80 7.91 14.59
N ARG A 24 13.66 9.00 15.38
CA ARG A 24 12.84 9.00 16.60
C ARG A 24 11.39 8.67 16.26
N ASP A 25 10.78 7.81 17.08
CA ASP A 25 9.40 7.33 16.94
C ASP A 25 9.09 6.59 15.61
N GLN A 26 10.13 6.16 14.89
CA GLN A 26 10.03 5.43 13.64
C GLN A 26 10.49 3.98 13.77
N VAL A 27 10.06 3.16 12.84
CA VAL A 27 10.54 1.78 12.66
C VAL A 27 11.01 1.56 11.24
N ARG A 28 12.03 0.70 11.08
CA ARG A 28 12.45 0.18 9.79
C ARG A 28 11.71 -1.12 9.52
N ILE A 29 11.18 -1.23 8.33
CA ILE A 29 10.49 -2.41 7.83
C ILE A 29 11.37 -3.10 6.80
N ARG A 30 11.56 -4.41 6.95
CA ARG A 30 12.08 -5.26 5.88
C ARG A 30 10.89 -5.68 5.01
N THR A 31 10.86 -5.17 3.78
CA THR A 31 9.79 -5.44 2.81
C THR A 31 9.73 -6.93 2.46
N ALA A 32 8.56 -7.52 2.53
CA ALA A 32 8.31 -8.92 2.16
C ALA A 32 7.51 -9.04 0.87
N ALA A 33 6.60 -8.10 0.62
CA ALA A 33 5.80 -8.04 -0.60
C ALA A 33 5.32 -6.60 -0.83
N PHE A 34 5.06 -6.29 -2.09
CA PHE A 34 4.45 -5.02 -2.50
C PHE A 34 3.50 -5.22 -3.68
N GLY A 35 2.51 -4.33 -3.79
CA GLY A 35 1.64 -4.18 -4.95
C GLY A 35 2.20 -3.15 -5.94
N ILE A 36 1.63 -3.13 -7.13
CA ILE A 36 1.89 -2.11 -8.15
C ILE A 36 0.55 -1.43 -8.45
N CYS A 37 0.42 -0.19 -8.03
CA CYS A 37 -0.74 0.64 -8.26
C CYS A 37 -0.66 1.36 -9.62
N ALA A 38 -1.81 1.75 -10.17
CA ALA A 38 -1.84 2.63 -11.34
C ALA A 38 -1.11 3.97 -11.06
N THR A 39 -1.17 4.47 -9.84
CA THR A 39 -0.44 5.66 -9.40
C THR A 39 1.06 5.50 -9.51
N ASP A 40 1.61 4.30 -9.22
CA ASP A 40 3.04 4.05 -9.41
C ASP A 40 3.42 4.16 -10.91
N LEU A 41 2.55 3.70 -11.81
CA LEU A 41 2.79 3.83 -13.26
C LEU A 41 2.79 5.29 -13.72
N GLU A 42 1.91 6.13 -13.17
CA GLU A 42 1.90 7.57 -13.42
C GLU A 42 3.16 8.26 -12.87
N MET A 43 3.60 7.85 -11.66
CA MET A 43 4.84 8.33 -11.05
C MET A 43 6.06 7.95 -11.88
N ILE A 44 6.12 6.70 -12.36
CA ILE A 44 7.19 6.23 -13.25
C ILE A 44 7.21 7.03 -14.54
N ALA A 45 6.04 7.33 -15.11
CA ALA A 45 5.93 8.13 -16.34
C ALA A 45 6.35 9.60 -16.16
N GLY A 46 6.48 10.09 -14.93
CA GLY A 46 6.94 11.45 -14.62
C GLY A 46 5.80 12.44 -14.44
N CYS A 47 4.75 12.06 -13.68
CA CYS A 47 3.71 13.01 -13.27
C CYS A 47 4.30 14.13 -12.38
N PRO A 48 3.57 15.26 -12.16
CA PRO A 48 4.09 16.41 -11.41
C PRO A 48 4.54 16.10 -9.96
N ARG A 49 4.07 15.01 -9.36
CA ARG A 49 4.49 14.55 -8.03
C ARG A 49 5.78 13.72 -8.05
N SER A 50 6.29 13.36 -9.23
CA SER A 50 7.50 12.52 -9.34
C SER A 50 8.76 13.30 -9.02
N HIS A 51 9.61 12.74 -8.18
CA HIS A 51 10.91 13.28 -7.78
C HIS A 51 11.99 12.23 -8.06
N VAL A 52 12.60 12.28 -9.22
CA VAL A 52 13.65 11.31 -9.59
C VAL A 52 15.04 11.79 -9.14
N PRO A 53 15.92 10.90 -8.64
CA PRO A 53 15.70 9.47 -8.46
C PRO A 53 14.89 9.15 -7.19
N GLN A 54 13.96 8.17 -7.27
CA GLN A 54 13.12 7.79 -6.12
C GLN A 54 12.84 6.28 -6.10
N VAL A 55 12.53 5.75 -4.91
CA VAL A 55 12.05 4.38 -4.68
C VAL A 55 10.55 4.43 -4.41
N LEU A 56 9.75 3.95 -5.34
CA LEU A 56 8.29 3.95 -5.28
C LEU A 56 7.73 2.78 -4.46
N GLY A 57 6.41 2.63 -4.49
CA GLY A 57 5.66 1.50 -3.92
C GLY A 57 5.04 1.85 -2.57
N HIS A 58 3.76 2.22 -2.60
CA HIS A 58 2.97 2.59 -1.43
C HIS A 58 2.05 1.46 -0.94
N GLU A 59 1.88 0.40 -1.71
CA GLU A 59 1.18 -0.83 -1.32
C GLU A 59 2.19 -1.87 -0.87
N TRP A 60 2.57 -1.90 0.40
CA TRP A 60 3.63 -2.77 0.91
C TRP A 60 3.22 -3.51 2.18
N ALA A 61 3.88 -4.63 2.42
CA ALA A 61 3.85 -5.37 3.67
C ALA A 61 5.24 -5.90 4.00
N GLY A 62 5.54 -6.03 5.28
CA GLY A 62 6.85 -6.48 5.70
C GLY A 62 6.89 -6.91 7.16
N VAL A 63 8.10 -6.97 7.69
CA VAL A 63 8.38 -7.30 9.08
C VAL A 63 9.18 -6.15 9.67
N VAL A 64 8.82 -5.70 10.85
CA VAL A 64 9.59 -4.69 11.59
C VAL A 64 11.01 -5.23 11.85
N ASP A 65 12.02 -4.58 11.29
CA ASP A 65 13.43 -4.99 11.35
C ASP A 65 14.19 -4.27 12.46
N ALA A 66 13.86 -3.00 12.70
CA ALA A 66 14.46 -2.19 13.76
C ALA A 66 13.49 -1.13 14.26
N ALA A 67 13.64 -0.74 15.53
CA ALA A 67 12.93 0.36 16.16
C ALA A 67 13.92 1.51 16.46
N GLY A 68 13.52 2.73 16.12
CA GLY A 68 14.24 3.95 16.49
C GLY A 68 13.99 4.35 17.95
N GLU A 69 14.68 5.41 18.40
CA GLU A 69 14.46 5.98 19.73
C GLU A 69 12.99 6.36 19.92
N GLY A 70 12.38 6.01 21.05
CA GLY A 70 10.98 6.29 21.38
C GLY A 70 9.96 5.30 20.79
N ALA A 71 10.32 4.49 19.79
CA ALA A 71 9.45 3.45 19.26
C ALA A 71 9.46 2.21 20.18
N ASP A 72 8.30 1.54 20.30
CA ASP A 72 8.18 0.32 21.09
C ASP A 72 9.05 -0.82 20.50
N PRO A 73 10.07 -1.31 21.23
CA PRO A 73 10.93 -2.41 20.75
C PRO A 73 10.17 -3.74 20.59
N ALA A 74 9.01 -3.91 21.20
CA ALA A 74 8.16 -5.11 21.05
C ALA A 74 7.56 -5.22 19.62
N LEU A 75 7.62 -4.16 18.81
CA LEU A 75 7.25 -4.21 17.41
C LEU A 75 8.24 -5.02 16.57
N VAL A 76 9.51 -5.09 16.97
CA VAL A 76 10.54 -5.81 16.20
C VAL A 76 10.17 -7.28 16.03
N GLY A 77 10.26 -7.76 14.79
CA GLY A 77 9.85 -9.11 14.39
C GLY A 77 8.36 -9.25 14.06
N ARG A 78 7.54 -8.20 14.25
CA ARG A 78 6.11 -8.26 13.92
C ARG A 78 5.87 -8.12 12.42
N PRO A 79 5.09 -9.02 11.79
CA PRO A 79 4.59 -8.82 10.44
C PRO A 79 3.57 -7.68 10.45
N CYS A 80 3.65 -6.78 9.49
CA CYS A 80 2.85 -5.55 9.51
C CYS A 80 2.59 -4.93 8.13
N VAL A 81 1.63 -4.02 8.15
CA VAL A 81 1.41 -2.93 7.21
C VAL A 81 1.35 -1.63 8.01
N ALA A 82 1.37 -0.47 7.36
CA ALA A 82 1.17 0.80 8.05
C ALA A 82 0.51 1.83 7.13
N GLU A 83 0.03 2.93 7.73
CA GLU A 83 -0.33 4.13 6.98
C GLU A 83 0.93 4.77 6.40
N ASN A 84 0.84 5.28 5.16
CA ASN A 84 1.99 5.80 4.44
C ASN A 84 2.39 7.22 4.84
N VAL A 85 1.48 8.02 5.43
CA VAL A 85 1.74 9.41 5.80
C VAL A 85 2.72 9.47 6.98
N LEU A 86 3.81 10.23 6.81
CA LEU A 86 4.82 10.46 7.85
C LEU A 86 4.58 11.78 8.60
N ALA A 87 5.33 12.01 9.67
CA ALA A 87 5.16 13.19 10.54
C ALA A 87 5.44 14.51 9.82
N ASP A 88 6.27 14.49 8.78
CA ASP A 88 6.57 15.65 7.93
C ASP A 88 5.53 15.92 6.84
N GLY A 89 4.50 15.08 6.74
CA GLY A 89 3.44 15.15 5.74
C GLY A 89 3.78 14.50 4.40
N GLY A 90 5.00 14.00 4.22
CA GLY A 90 5.38 13.16 3.09
C GLY A 90 4.84 11.74 3.23
N GLU A 91 4.88 10.97 2.16
CA GLU A 91 4.33 9.61 2.13
C GLU A 91 5.38 8.59 1.68
N VAL A 92 5.31 7.40 2.30
CA VAL A 92 6.10 6.24 1.90
C VAL A 92 5.70 5.79 0.50
N GLY A 93 6.68 5.65 -0.39
CA GLY A 93 6.45 5.29 -1.80
C GLY A 93 6.19 6.49 -2.70
N PHE A 94 6.22 7.71 -2.15
CA PHE A 94 6.10 8.99 -2.87
C PHE A 94 7.31 9.89 -2.55
N GLU A 95 7.23 10.74 -1.56
CA GLU A 95 8.34 11.61 -1.15
C GLU A 95 9.43 10.84 -0.41
N HIS A 96 9.07 9.74 0.25
CA HIS A 96 9.98 8.85 0.96
C HIS A 96 10.10 7.50 0.25
N ALA A 97 11.24 6.82 0.44
CA ALA A 97 11.49 5.51 -0.16
C ALA A 97 10.43 4.49 0.28
N GLY A 98 9.85 3.80 -0.69
CA GLY A 98 8.75 2.86 -0.51
C GLY A 98 9.12 1.39 -0.66
N GLY A 99 8.08 0.57 -0.87
CA GLY A 99 8.14 -0.89 -0.88
C GLY A 99 8.94 -1.51 -2.01
N TYR A 100 9.35 -0.75 -3.03
CA TYR A 100 10.23 -1.23 -4.10
C TYR A 100 11.69 -1.35 -3.67
N GLY A 101 12.01 -1.04 -2.41
CA GLY A 101 13.27 -1.32 -1.74
C GLY A 101 13.17 -2.49 -0.76
N GLU A 102 14.31 -3.11 -0.44
CA GLU A 102 14.39 -4.16 0.59
C GLU A 102 13.98 -3.64 1.98
N TYR A 103 14.15 -2.35 2.22
CA TYR A 103 13.79 -1.70 3.48
C TYR A 103 13.16 -0.33 3.22
N LEU A 104 12.24 0.02 4.10
CA LEU A 104 11.64 1.34 4.21
C LEU A 104 11.52 1.77 5.68
N VAL A 105 11.22 3.03 5.93
CA VAL A 105 10.95 3.57 7.27
C VAL A 105 9.53 4.11 7.32
N THR A 106 8.85 3.88 8.45
CA THR A 106 7.52 4.43 8.72
C THR A 106 7.38 4.81 10.19
N GLU A 107 6.32 5.54 10.53
CA GLU A 107 6.00 5.92 11.91
C GLU A 107 5.58 4.68 12.73
N ALA A 108 6.18 4.49 13.89
CA ALA A 108 5.87 3.34 14.77
C ALA A 108 4.38 3.30 15.15
N ARG A 109 3.76 4.46 15.39
CA ARG A 109 2.33 4.61 15.73
C ARG A 109 1.38 4.15 14.63
N HIS A 110 1.84 4.11 13.38
CA HIS A 110 1.04 3.71 12.22
C HIS A 110 1.10 2.20 11.95
N VAL A 111 2.03 1.50 12.60
CA VAL A 111 2.21 0.05 12.42
C VAL A 111 0.98 -0.72 12.87
N GLN A 112 0.42 -1.50 11.95
CA GLN A 112 -0.66 -2.43 12.20
C GLN A 112 -0.11 -3.85 12.11
N SER A 113 0.07 -4.50 13.25
CA SER A 113 0.52 -5.89 13.29
C SER A 113 -0.52 -6.81 12.65
N LEU A 114 -0.06 -7.69 11.77
CA LEU A 114 -0.92 -8.67 11.13
C LEU A 114 -1.19 -9.85 12.07
N PRO A 115 -2.38 -10.48 11.97
CA PRO A 115 -2.68 -11.72 12.70
C PRO A 115 -1.69 -12.83 12.38
N GLY A 116 -1.45 -13.72 13.35
CA GLY A 116 -0.61 -14.89 13.12
C GLY A 116 -1.10 -15.74 11.94
N GLY A 117 -0.19 -16.14 11.06
CA GLY A 117 -0.51 -16.92 9.86
C GLY A 117 -1.06 -16.11 8.67
N PHE A 118 -1.18 -14.79 8.78
CA PHE A 118 -1.58 -13.96 7.64
C PHE A 118 -0.49 -13.98 6.56
N ALA A 119 -0.89 -14.27 5.32
CA ALA A 119 0.05 -14.34 4.20
C ALA A 119 0.58 -12.94 3.84
N LEU A 120 1.88 -12.69 4.05
CA LEU A 120 2.51 -11.41 3.71
C LEU A 120 2.39 -11.05 2.24
N THR A 121 2.28 -12.06 1.34
CA THR A 121 2.07 -11.84 -0.09
C THR A 121 0.69 -11.29 -0.44
N ALA A 122 -0.31 -11.45 0.44
CA ALA A 122 -1.64 -10.86 0.29
C ALA A 122 -1.80 -9.53 1.03
N ALA A 123 -0.92 -9.24 1.99
CA ALA A 123 -1.04 -8.07 2.86
C ALA A 123 -0.92 -6.71 2.14
N PRO A 124 -0.19 -6.53 1.03
CA PRO A 124 -0.22 -5.27 0.28
C PRO A 124 -1.62 -4.84 -0.19
N LEU A 125 -2.55 -5.78 -0.38
CA LEU A 125 -3.94 -5.48 -0.73
C LEU A 125 -4.71 -4.75 0.40
N ILE A 126 -4.17 -4.69 1.62
CA ILE A 126 -4.80 -3.98 2.74
C ILE A 126 -4.85 -2.47 2.46
N GLU A 127 -3.84 -1.92 1.78
CA GLU A 127 -3.83 -0.50 1.41
C GLU A 127 -5.03 -0.15 0.49
N PRO A 128 -5.20 -0.72 -0.71
CA PRO A 128 -6.34 -0.41 -1.57
C PRO A 128 -7.69 -0.85 -0.95
N LEU A 129 -7.70 -1.88 -0.10
CA LEU A 129 -8.88 -2.27 0.66
C LEU A 129 -9.30 -1.17 1.65
N ALA A 130 -8.36 -0.52 2.33
CA ALA A 130 -8.65 0.58 3.25
C ALA A 130 -9.30 1.77 2.51
N VAL A 131 -8.86 2.07 1.29
CA VAL A 131 -9.51 3.08 0.42
C VAL A 131 -10.97 2.71 0.17
N CYS A 132 -11.25 1.45 -0.20
CA CYS A 132 -12.61 0.96 -0.45
C CYS A 132 -13.47 1.00 0.82
N VAL A 133 -12.95 0.59 1.97
CA VAL A 133 -13.66 0.65 3.27
C VAL A 133 -14.02 2.09 3.62
N ARG A 134 -13.08 3.03 3.44
CA ARG A 134 -13.33 4.46 3.67
C ARG A 134 -14.42 5.00 2.75
N ALA A 135 -14.44 4.62 1.47
CA ALA A 135 -15.47 5.00 0.51
C ALA A 135 -16.85 4.49 0.94
N LEU A 136 -16.96 3.21 1.32
CA LEU A 136 -18.21 2.62 1.77
C LEU A 136 -18.78 3.31 3.03
N ARG A 137 -17.91 3.60 4.01
CA ARG A 137 -18.33 4.33 5.23
C ARG A 137 -18.93 5.70 4.92
N ARG A 138 -18.48 6.37 3.85
CA ARG A 138 -19.03 7.65 3.39
C ARG A 138 -20.35 7.52 2.65
N LEU A 139 -20.58 6.38 1.99
CA LEU A 139 -21.78 6.13 1.18
C LEU A 139 -23.01 5.70 2.01
N ARG A 140 -22.84 5.34 3.29
CA ARG A 140 -23.94 4.85 4.17
C ARG A 140 -24.76 3.74 3.49
N VAL A 141 -24.10 2.64 3.14
CA VAL A 141 -24.66 1.56 2.29
C VAL A 141 -25.65 0.66 3.02
N GLU A 142 -25.97 0.92 4.29
CA GLU A 142 -26.75 0.04 5.18
C GLU A 142 -28.19 -0.22 4.68
N ASP A 143 -28.75 0.70 3.86
CA ASP A 143 -30.06 0.56 3.23
C ASP A 143 -30.01 0.57 1.69
N ALA A 144 -28.84 0.23 1.11
CA ALA A 144 -28.65 0.32 -0.33
C ALA A 144 -29.42 -0.77 -1.07
N GLY A 145 -30.19 -0.36 -2.07
CA GLY A 145 -30.73 -1.22 -3.10
C GLY A 145 -29.62 -1.83 -3.99
N PRO A 146 -29.96 -2.21 -5.23
CA PRO A 146 -28.97 -2.75 -6.18
C PRO A 146 -27.77 -1.80 -6.38
N ALA A 147 -26.57 -2.36 -6.48
CA ALA A 147 -25.34 -1.61 -6.70
C ALA A 147 -24.76 -1.85 -8.10
N LEU A 148 -24.28 -0.78 -8.72
CA LEU A 148 -23.57 -0.84 -9.98
C LEU A 148 -22.13 -0.35 -9.76
N VAL A 149 -21.14 -1.20 -10.06
CA VAL A 149 -19.72 -0.91 -9.92
C VAL A 149 -19.10 -0.82 -11.31
N PHE A 150 -18.49 0.31 -11.63
CA PHE A 150 -17.74 0.50 -12.87
C PHE A 150 -16.24 0.31 -12.65
N GLY A 151 -15.64 -0.58 -13.43
CA GLY A 151 -14.21 -0.91 -13.39
C GLY A 151 -13.93 -2.26 -12.73
N ASP A 152 -13.24 -3.12 -13.48
CA ASP A 152 -12.82 -4.47 -13.08
C ASP A 152 -11.37 -4.53 -12.59
N GLY A 153 -10.80 -3.38 -12.20
CA GLY A 153 -9.52 -3.26 -11.54
C GLY A 153 -9.57 -3.66 -10.05
N PRO A 154 -8.41 -3.62 -9.34
CA PRO A 154 -8.35 -3.99 -7.92
C PRO A 154 -9.39 -3.28 -7.05
N ILE A 155 -9.58 -1.98 -7.23
CA ILE A 155 -10.58 -1.19 -6.48
C ILE A 155 -12.00 -1.67 -6.75
N GLY A 156 -12.39 -1.90 -8.02
CA GLY A 156 -13.73 -2.37 -8.36
C GLY A 156 -14.01 -3.76 -7.81
N LEU A 157 -13.05 -4.66 -7.89
CA LEU A 157 -13.17 -6.01 -7.33
C LEU A 157 -13.30 -5.98 -5.81
N LEU A 158 -12.42 -5.25 -5.11
CA LEU A 158 -12.47 -5.08 -3.65
C LEU A 158 -13.78 -4.42 -3.21
N MET A 159 -14.24 -3.39 -3.93
CA MET A 159 -15.54 -2.74 -3.66
C MET A 159 -16.69 -3.72 -3.79
N THR A 160 -16.71 -4.54 -4.86
CA THR A 160 -17.74 -5.56 -5.07
C THR A 160 -17.76 -6.57 -3.92
N MET A 161 -16.59 -7.03 -3.46
CA MET A 161 -16.48 -7.94 -2.31
C MET A 161 -17.00 -7.29 -1.03
N LEU A 162 -16.65 -6.03 -0.79
CA LEU A 162 -17.10 -5.27 0.39
C LEU A 162 -18.60 -5.00 0.37
N LEU A 163 -19.19 -4.62 -0.76
CA LEU A 163 -20.63 -4.46 -0.93
C LEU A 163 -21.38 -5.76 -0.59
N ARG A 164 -20.89 -6.88 -1.14
CA ARG A 164 -21.44 -8.21 -0.82
C ARG A 164 -21.37 -8.52 0.67
N ARG A 165 -20.23 -8.27 1.30
CA ARG A 165 -20.03 -8.46 2.74
C ARG A 165 -20.96 -7.58 3.59
N ASN A 166 -21.29 -6.39 3.11
CA ASN A 166 -22.22 -5.45 3.78
C ASN A 166 -23.70 -5.70 3.43
N GLY A 167 -24.03 -6.86 2.83
CA GLY A 167 -25.42 -7.31 2.64
C GLY A 167 -26.08 -6.86 1.34
N VAL A 168 -25.39 -6.16 0.44
CA VAL A 168 -25.93 -5.82 -0.88
C VAL A 168 -26.05 -7.11 -1.71
N LYS A 169 -27.29 -7.45 -2.08
CA LYS A 169 -27.61 -8.72 -2.76
C LYS A 169 -27.39 -8.63 -4.27
N ASP A 170 -27.83 -7.55 -4.86
CA ASP A 170 -27.80 -7.34 -6.30
C ASP A 170 -26.65 -6.39 -6.65
N ILE A 171 -25.57 -6.94 -7.19
CA ILE A 171 -24.40 -6.18 -7.58
C ILE A 171 -24.05 -6.50 -9.02
N VAL A 172 -23.94 -5.47 -9.85
CA VAL A 172 -23.48 -5.56 -11.23
C VAL A 172 -22.09 -4.91 -11.32
N LEU A 173 -21.09 -5.70 -11.71
CA LEU A 173 -19.76 -5.20 -12.02
C LEU A 173 -19.60 -5.07 -13.53
N VAL A 174 -19.32 -3.86 -14.00
CA VAL A 174 -19.07 -3.54 -15.41
C VAL A 174 -17.57 -3.34 -15.62
N GLY A 175 -16.98 -4.11 -16.51
CA GLY A 175 -15.54 -4.05 -16.81
C GLY A 175 -15.25 -4.38 -18.26
N GLY A 176 -13.99 -4.18 -18.66
CA GLY A 176 -13.50 -4.43 -20.01
C GLY A 176 -12.71 -5.74 -20.19
N ARG A 177 -12.41 -6.43 -19.09
CA ARG A 177 -11.55 -7.63 -19.11
C ARG A 177 -12.32 -8.88 -18.74
N ALA A 178 -12.61 -9.72 -19.74
CA ALA A 178 -13.36 -10.97 -19.56
C ALA A 178 -12.68 -11.96 -18.58
N ASP A 179 -11.35 -11.93 -18.43
CA ASP A 179 -10.58 -12.75 -17.49
C ASP A 179 -10.78 -12.35 -16.03
N ARG A 180 -11.24 -11.12 -15.76
CA ARG A 180 -11.53 -10.59 -14.42
C ARG A 180 -13.00 -10.67 -14.02
N LEU A 181 -13.88 -10.90 -14.98
CA LEU A 181 -15.35 -10.93 -14.79
C LEU A 181 -15.92 -12.35 -14.68
N ARG A 182 -15.05 -13.37 -14.55
CA ARG A 182 -15.42 -14.79 -14.42
C ARG A 182 -15.50 -15.25 -12.98
#